data_b696ab1f2424b7c467a8ea8790e7d6c0
#
_entry.id   b696ab1f2424b7c467a8ea8790e7d6c0
#
_cell.length_a   1.000
_cell.length_b   1.000
_cell.length_c   1.000
_cell.angle_alpha   90.00
_cell.angle_beta   90.00
_cell.angle_gamma   90.00
#
_symmetry.space_group_name_H-M   'P 1'
#
loop_
_entity.id
_entity.type
_entity.pdbx_description
1 polymer ?
#
loop_
_entity_poly.entity_id
_entity_poly.type
_entity_poly.pdbx_seq_one_letter_code
_entity_poly.pdbx_strand_id
1 'polypeptide(L)'
;HLSVEPTYYDYMVTHDLDFCRKENGLYKEKLKWLRNDTESIYDPTCDDVIRVAFMHKFQRSKLADLVSLLSGRNFETRDYNVEIIDNTYEEMYKGVLNVISEHNFKQFMIAMRSAGFISRKLINSIMAVDFAYTLYLILRESKEVSVSEIKHYIQKWYLLSVLTGRYTSSPESSFYKDLKSIKEKGVVATLQAIEDATLSEAFWNVQLVQNLESTSTINPTYQVYLAAQVYFNETSLLSNNIGIKELIDLGGDVHHIFPKQYLKEQGLEKNQYNQNANYVYLDRPVNESIGKLPPYEYFSIAKRQCSEDVTKPIGSINNIDLLERNLAMNCIPNDIFKMD
;
A
#
# COMPACT_ATOMS: atom_id res chain seq x y z
N HIS A 1 6.47 -27.54 -3.64
CA HIS A 1 6.77 -26.22 -4.19
C HIS A 1 8.28 -26.12 -4.41
N LEU A 2 8.74 -26.33 -5.65
CA LEU A 2 10.09 -25.94 -6.04
C LEU A 2 10.08 -24.40 -6.15
N SER A 3 10.87 -23.71 -5.33
CA SER A 3 11.04 -22.30 -5.51
C SER A 3 11.75 -22.03 -6.83
N VAL A 4 11.37 -20.96 -7.54
CA VAL A 4 12.00 -20.59 -8.81
C VAL A 4 13.45 -20.15 -8.58
N GLU A 5 13.73 -19.62 -7.39
CA GLU A 5 15.05 -19.15 -6.99
C GLU A 5 16.17 -20.20 -7.11
N PRO A 6 16.06 -21.43 -6.57
CA PRO A 6 17.07 -22.46 -6.77
C PRO A 6 17.26 -22.84 -8.23
N THR A 7 16.18 -22.97 -9.00
CA THR A 7 16.26 -23.35 -10.44
C THR A 7 16.98 -22.28 -11.24
N TYR A 8 16.72 -21.01 -10.98
CA TYR A 8 17.39 -19.89 -11.63
C TYR A 8 18.87 -19.82 -11.21
N TYR A 9 19.17 -20.02 -9.93
CA TYR A 9 20.52 -20.05 -9.41
C TYR A 9 21.33 -21.25 -9.97
N ASP A 10 20.73 -22.43 -10.00
CA ASP A 10 21.35 -23.64 -10.54
C ASP A 10 21.67 -23.47 -12.02
N TYR A 11 20.79 -22.84 -12.79
CA TYR A 11 21.04 -22.53 -14.19
C TYR A 11 22.23 -21.57 -14.34
N MET A 12 22.31 -20.51 -13.55
CA MET A 12 23.44 -19.59 -13.54
C MET A 12 24.76 -20.30 -13.24
N VAL A 13 24.76 -21.18 -12.24
CA VAL A 13 25.96 -21.92 -11.83
C VAL A 13 26.44 -22.91 -12.91
N THR A 14 25.53 -23.50 -13.68
CA THR A 14 25.88 -24.51 -14.70
C THR A 14 26.34 -23.91 -16.04
N HIS A 15 25.96 -22.67 -16.37
CA HIS A 15 26.21 -22.09 -17.69
C HIS A 15 27.44 -21.17 -17.78
N ASP A 16 27.81 -20.49 -16.67
CA ASP A 16 29.02 -19.67 -16.61
C ASP A 16 29.51 -19.40 -15.19
N LEU A 17 30.44 -20.19 -14.70
CA LEU A 17 31.02 -20.05 -13.36
C LEU A 17 31.73 -18.70 -13.13
N ASP A 18 32.37 -18.15 -14.14
CA ASP A 18 33.11 -16.88 -14.01
C ASP A 18 32.17 -15.67 -14.08
N PHE A 19 31.17 -15.75 -14.94
CA PHE A 19 30.06 -14.80 -14.99
C PHE A 19 29.28 -14.80 -13.67
N CYS A 20 28.92 -15.98 -13.17
CA CYS A 20 28.24 -16.14 -11.89
C CYS A 20 29.05 -15.62 -10.69
N ARG A 21 30.37 -15.76 -10.69
CA ARG A 21 31.22 -15.22 -9.63
C ARG A 21 31.23 -13.70 -9.61
N LYS A 22 31.31 -13.06 -10.78
CA LYS A 22 31.25 -11.60 -10.91
C LYS A 22 29.86 -11.06 -10.56
N GLU A 23 28.84 -11.64 -11.15
CA GLU A 23 27.45 -11.18 -11.00
C GLU A 23 26.87 -11.52 -9.63
N ASN A 24 27.23 -12.63 -8.99
CA ASN A 24 26.79 -12.96 -7.64
C ASN A 24 27.28 -11.91 -6.60
N GLY A 25 28.47 -11.33 -6.80
CA GLY A 25 28.94 -10.17 -6.03
C GLY A 25 28.04 -8.97 -6.24
N LEU A 26 27.76 -8.60 -7.49
CA LEU A 26 26.91 -7.48 -7.88
C LEU A 26 25.46 -7.64 -7.37
N TYR A 27 24.88 -8.83 -7.52
CA TYR A 27 23.55 -9.15 -7.01
C TYR A 27 23.46 -9.05 -5.49
N LYS A 28 24.41 -9.64 -4.78
CA LYS A 28 24.44 -9.58 -3.31
C LYS A 28 24.55 -8.15 -2.81
N GLU A 29 25.38 -7.32 -3.44
CA GLU A 29 25.52 -5.91 -3.09
C GLU A 29 24.23 -5.13 -3.36
N LYS A 30 23.63 -5.30 -4.53
CA LYS A 30 22.38 -4.61 -4.89
C LYS A 30 21.19 -5.08 -4.07
N LEU A 31 21.04 -6.38 -3.82
CA LEU A 31 20.01 -6.90 -2.91
C LEU A 31 20.23 -6.45 -1.47
N LYS A 32 21.49 -6.39 -1.01
CA LYS A 32 21.85 -5.87 0.30
C LYS A 32 21.50 -4.40 0.43
N TRP A 33 21.72 -3.62 -0.65
CA TRP A 33 21.32 -2.22 -0.68
C TRP A 33 19.79 -2.07 -0.59
N LEU A 34 19.01 -2.80 -1.38
CA LEU A 34 17.55 -2.80 -1.32
C LEU A 34 17.01 -3.14 0.08
N ARG A 35 17.64 -4.11 0.76
CA ARG A 35 17.24 -4.53 2.12
C ARG A 35 17.71 -3.58 3.20
N ASN A 36 18.80 -2.87 3.00
CA ASN A 36 19.38 -1.95 3.99
C ASN A 36 18.84 -0.52 3.87
N ASP A 37 18.02 -0.22 2.88
CA ASP A 37 17.31 1.04 2.82
C ASP A 37 16.22 1.05 3.90
N THR A 38 16.64 1.47 5.12
CA THR A 38 15.79 1.52 6.32
C THR A 38 14.60 2.46 6.16
N GLU A 39 14.65 3.36 5.19
CA GLU A 39 13.55 4.24 4.84
C GLU A 39 12.58 3.59 3.84
N SER A 40 12.89 2.40 3.34
CA SER A 40 12.03 1.72 2.38
C SER A 40 10.74 1.23 3.06
N ILE A 41 9.63 1.57 2.44
CA ILE A 41 8.31 1.06 2.82
C ILE A 41 8.03 -0.33 2.23
N TYR A 42 8.87 -0.79 1.33
CA TYR A 42 8.81 -2.07 0.64
C TYR A 42 10.18 -2.73 0.66
N ASP A 43 10.25 -3.94 1.16
CA ASP A 43 11.47 -4.75 1.30
C ASP A 43 11.26 -6.05 0.51
N PRO A 44 11.58 -6.03 -0.80
CA PRO A 44 11.31 -7.16 -1.67
C PRO A 44 12.18 -8.37 -1.31
N THR A 45 11.56 -9.53 -1.24
CA THR A 45 12.25 -10.82 -1.19
C THR A 45 12.82 -11.18 -2.56
N CYS A 46 13.67 -12.22 -2.62
CA CYS A 46 14.13 -12.74 -3.92
C CYS A 46 12.94 -13.18 -4.80
N ASP A 47 11.92 -13.79 -4.21
CA ASP A 47 10.71 -14.22 -4.93
C ASP A 47 9.94 -13.02 -5.50
N ASP A 48 9.87 -11.90 -4.78
CA ASP A 48 9.24 -10.67 -5.27
C ASP A 48 10.01 -10.08 -6.43
N VAL A 49 11.35 -10.02 -6.33
CA VAL A 49 12.22 -9.55 -7.42
C VAL A 49 12.05 -10.40 -8.68
N ILE A 50 12.06 -11.74 -8.53
CA ILE A 50 11.86 -12.67 -9.65
C ILE A 50 10.46 -12.51 -10.25
N ARG A 51 9.43 -12.39 -9.42
CA ARG A 51 8.03 -12.19 -9.85
C ARG A 51 7.88 -10.91 -10.66
N VAL A 52 8.37 -9.79 -10.15
CA VAL A 52 8.31 -8.50 -10.84
C VAL A 52 9.08 -8.54 -12.15
N ALA A 53 10.30 -9.12 -12.17
CA ALA A 53 11.11 -9.27 -13.38
C ALA A 53 10.40 -10.13 -14.44
N PHE A 54 9.80 -11.24 -14.01
CA PHE A 54 9.07 -12.14 -14.90
C PHE A 54 7.82 -11.50 -15.47
N MET A 55 7.00 -10.86 -14.64
CA MET A 55 5.82 -10.13 -15.11
C MET A 55 6.19 -9.00 -16.08
N HIS A 56 7.25 -8.27 -15.79
CA HIS A 56 7.71 -7.16 -16.61
C HIS A 56 8.22 -7.63 -18.00
N LYS A 57 9.09 -8.63 -18.05
CA LYS A 57 9.73 -9.05 -19.31
C LYS A 57 8.90 -10.02 -20.14
N PHE A 58 8.18 -10.94 -19.49
CA PHE A 58 7.43 -11.98 -20.20
C PHE A 58 5.93 -11.71 -20.27
N GLN A 59 5.44 -10.71 -19.52
CA GLN A 59 4.00 -10.45 -19.36
C GLN A 59 3.22 -11.70 -18.99
N ARG A 60 3.84 -12.52 -18.11
CA ARG A 60 3.34 -13.75 -17.53
C ARG A 60 3.42 -13.65 -16.01
N SER A 61 2.54 -14.34 -15.32
CA SER A 61 2.41 -14.22 -13.86
C SER A 61 2.66 -15.52 -13.09
N LYS A 62 2.48 -16.68 -13.74
CA LYS A 62 2.66 -17.97 -13.07
C LYS A 62 4.14 -18.31 -13.00
N LEU A 63 4.73 -18.35 -11.81
CA LEU A 63 6.14 -18.73 -11.64
C LEU A 63 6.45 -20.15 -12.16
N ALA A 64 5.46 -21.06 -12.17
CA ALA A 64 5.58 -22.36 -12.82
C ALA A 64 5.86 -22.24 -14.35
N ASP A 65 5.38 -21.17 -14.99
CA ASP A 65 5.68 -20.91 -16.40
C ASP A 65 7.16 -20.54 -16.57
N LEU A 66 7.74 -19.78 -15.62
CA LEU A 66 9.17 -19.45 -15.64
C LEU A 66 10.03 -20.72 -15.53
N VAL A 67 9.70 -21.62 -14.61
CA VAL A 67 10.39 -22.93 -14.51
C VAL A 67 10.30 -23.71 -15.81
N SER A 68 9.15 -23.71 -16.47
CA SER A 68 8.96 -24.37 -17.77
C SER A 68 9.82 -23.74 -18.87
N LEU A 69 9.89 -22.41 -18.94
CA LEU A 69 10.74 -21.68 -19.90
C LEU A 69 12.23 -21.96 -19.65
N LEU A 70 12.67 -21.92 -18.39
CA LEU A 70 14.05 -22.26 -18.01
C LEU A 70 14.42 -23.73 -18.28
N SER A 71 13.40 -24.59 -18.42
CA SER A 71 13.57 -25.98 -18.89
C SER A 71 13.53 -26.10 -20.43
N GLY A 72 13.38 -25.00 -21.14
CA GLY A 72 13.37 -24.95 -22.60
C GLY A 72 12.03 -25.19 -23.26
N ARG A 73 10.91 -25.19 -22.50
CA ARG A 73 9.58 -25.47 -23.04
C ARG A 73 9.05 -24.34 -23.90
N ASN A 74 8.70 -24.67 -25.14
CA ASN A 74 7.90 -23.82 -26.01
C ASN A 74 6.40 -23.98 -25.68
N PHE A 75 5.71 -22.88 -25.34
CA PHE A 75 4.27 -22.96 -24.98
C PHE A 75 3.35 -23.11 -26.20
N GLU A 76 3.83 -22.76 -27.40
CA GLU A 76 3.05 -22.86 -28.63
C GLU A 76 3.15 -24.26 -29.24
N THR A 77 4.39 -24.73 -29.48
CA THR A 77 4.64 -26.05 -30.08
C THR A 77 4.67 -27.20 -29.09
N ARG A 78 4.83 -26.89 -27.78
CA ARG A 78 5.02 -27.84 -26.67
C ARG A 78 6.32 -28.64 -26.70
N ASP A 79 7.22 -28.31 -27.61
CA ASP A 79 8.55 -28.91 -27.72
C ASP A 79 9.54 -28.25 -26.77
N TYR A 80 10.72 -28.83 -26.66
CA TYR A 80 11.83 -28.31 -25.86
C TYR A 80 12.97 -27.85 -26.76
N ASN A 81 13.49 -26.64 -26.52
CA ASN A 81 14.60 -26.04 -27.27
C ASN A 81 15.58 -25.33 -26.33
N VAL A 82 16.86 -25.57 -26.49
CA VAL A 82 17.96 -24.93 -25.72
C VAL A 82 17.98 -23.42 -25.94
N GLU A 83 17.66 -22.94 -27.13
CA GLU A 83 17.58 -21.51 -27.42
C GLU A 83 16.56 -20.78 -26.53
N ILE A 84 15.46 -21.44 -26.17
CA ILE A 84 14.47 -20.88 -25.23
C ILE A 84 15.06 -20.71 -23.83
N ILE A 85 15.91 -21.64 -23.40
CA ILE A 85 16.60 -21.56 -22.11
C ILE A 85 17.49 -20.31 -22.09
N ASP A 86 18.35 -20.14 -23.09
CA ASP A 86 19.30 -19.03 -23.16
C ASP A 86 18.59 -17.69 -23.25
N ASN A 87 17.58 -17.57 -24.12
CA ASN A 87 16.77 -16.37 -24.25
C ASN A 87 16.00 -16.05 -22.95
N THR A 88 15.45 -17.06 -22.29
CA THR A 88 14.72 -16.87 -21.01
C THR A 88 15.67 -16.37 -19.94
N TYR A 89 16.86 -16.96 -19.86
CA TYR A 89 17.88 -16.53 -18.92
C TYR A 89 18.29 -15.06 -19.15
N GLU A 90 18.61 -14.68 -20.40
CA GLU A 90 19.00 -13.31 -20.73
C GLU A 90 17.90 -12.29 -20.41
N GLU A 91 16.65 -12.58 -20.76
CA GLU A 91 15.52 -11.66 -20.48
C GLU A 91 15.23 -11.59 -18.99
N MET A 92 15.32 -12.70 -18.24
CA MET A 92 15.22 -12.68 -16.78
C MET A 92 16.35 -11.87 -16.16
N TYR A 93 17.58 -12.03 -16.63
CA TYR A 93 18.73 -11.26 -16.16
C TYR A 93 18.49 -9.75 -16.33
N LYS A 94 18.10 -9.31 -17.53
CA LYS A 94 17.75 -7.92 -17.83
C LYS A 94 16.59 -7.44 -16.92
N GLY A 95 15.57 -8.28 -16.73
CA GLY A 95 14.44 -8.00 -15.87
C GLY A 95 14.85 -7.77 -14.42
N VAL A 96 15.65 -8.67 -13.87
CA VAL A 96 16.15 -8.55 -12.50
C VAL A 96 17.01 -7.29 -12.33
N LEU A 97 17.90 -6.97 -13.28
CA LEU A 97 18.69 -5.73 -13.25
C LEU A 97 17.81 -4.48 -13.26
N ASN A 98 16.70 -4.48 -13.98
CA ASN A 98 15.74 -3.38 -13.97
C ASN A 98 15.06 -3.24 -12.60
N VAL A 99 14.65 -4.35 -11.99
CA VAL A 99 13.99 -4.36 -10.68
C VAL A 99 14.94 -3.89 -9.58
N ILE A 100 16.19 -4.40 -9.55
CA ILE A 100 17.19 -4.02 -8.54
C ILE A 100 17.96 -2.73 -8.90
N SER A 101 17.55 -2.03 -9.94
CA SER A 101 18.11 -0.71 -10.29
C SER A 101 17.74 0.28 -9.19
N GLU A 102 18.76 0.87 -8.56
CA GLU A 102 18.58 1.89 -7.51
C GLU A 102 17.69 3.04 -7.98
N HIS A 103 17.90 3.51 -9.20
CA HIS A 103 17.10 4.58 -9.79
C HIS A 103 15.62 4.17 -9.92
N ASN A 104 15.33 3.00 -10.49
CA ASN A 104 13.96 2.54 -10.68
C ASN A 104 13.25 2.35 -9.34
N PHE A 105 13.92 1.68 -8.40
CA PHE A 105 13.37 1.41 -7.10
C PHE A 105 13.08 2.70 -6.31
N LYS A 106 14.04 3.64 -6.25
CA LYS A 106 13.84 4.94 -5.59
C LYS A 106 12.69 5.73 -6.20
N GLN A 107 12.59 5.79 -7.53
CA GLN A 107 11.48 6.50 -8.18
C GLN A 107 10.13 5.86 -7.88
N PHE A 108 10.05 4.53 -7.85
CA PHE A 108 8.85 3.83 -7.43
C PHE A 108 8.51 4.10 -5.96
N MET A 109 9.50 4.07 -5.05
CA MET A 109 9.29 4.40 -3.63
C MET A 109 8.81 5.84 -3.44
N ILE A 110 9.38 6.80 -4.17
CA ILE A 110 8.94 8.19 -4.15
C ILE A 110 7.46 8.29 -4.59
N ALA A 111 7.07 7.56 -5.62
CA ALA A 111 5.69 7.53 -6.06
C ALA A 111 4.75 6.97 -4.98
N MET A 112 5.10 5.85 -4.35
CA MET A 112 4.30 5.25 -3.27
C MET A 112 4.21 6.16 -2.04
N ARG A 113 5.33 6.72 -1.59
CA ARG A 113 5.36 7.65 -0.44
C ARG A 113 4.54 8.91 -0.71
N SER A 114 4.57 9.42 -1.93
CA SER A 114 3.78 10.59 -2.30
C SER A 114 2.28 10.34 -2.43
N ALA A 115 1.83 9.08 -2.38
CA ALA A 115 0.42 8.71 -2.21
C ALA A 115 0.02 8.55 -0.72
N GLY A 116 0.92 8.92 0.21
CA GLY A 116 0.69 8.82 1.64
C GLY A 116 1.16 7.51 2.29
N PHE A 117 1.65 6.53 1.52
CA PHE A 117 2.19 5.29 2.06
C PHE A 117 3.61 5.51 2.57
N ILE A 118 3.76 6.15 3.72
CA ILE A 118 5.05 6.58 4.28
C ILE A 118 5.72 5.53 5.17
N SER A 119 4.99 4.52 5.61
CA SER A 119 5.45 3.49 6.54
C SER A 119 5.06 2.10 6.06
N ARG A 120 5.91 1.10 6.35
CA ARG A 120 5.58 -0.33 6.11
C ARG A 120 4.28 -0.77 6.79
N LYS A 121 3.91 -0.12 7.89
CA LYS A 121 2.64 -0.37 8.60
C LYS A 121 1.41 -0.07 7.73
N LEU A 122 1.55 0.77 6.71
CA LEU A 122 0.48 1.13 5.77
C LEU A 122 0.45 0.23 4.54
N ILE A 123 1.37 -0.74 4.42
CA ILE A 123 1.48 -1.64 3.27
C ILE A 123 1.16 -3.06 3.71
N ASN A 124 -0.01 -3.56 3.35
CA ASN A 124 -0.45 -4.93 3.69
C ASN A 124 -0.45 -5.90 2.52
N SER A 125 -0.50 -5.41 1.30
CA SER A 125 -0.57 -6.26 0.12
C SER A 125 0.72 -6.18 -0.67
N ILE A 126 1.68 -7.06 -0.37
CA ILE A 126 2.92 -7.18 -1.15
C ILE A 126 2.62 -7.48 -2.61
N MET A 127 1.63 -8.34 -2.89
CA MET A 127 1.22 -8.66 -4.27
C MET A 127 0.77 -7.40 -5.03
N ALA A 128 0.04 -6.49 -4.37
CA ALA A 128 -0.35 -5.22 -5.00
C ALA A 128 0.86 -4.30 -5.25
N VAL A 129 1.85 -4.31 -4.36
CA VAL A 129 3.11 -3.56 -4.54
C VAL A 129 3.93 -4.14 -5.69
N ASP A 130 4.10 -5.46 -5.76
CA ASP A 130 4.79 -6.16 -6.84
C ASP A 130 4.20 -5.79 -8.21
N PHE A 131 2.86 -5.82 -8.29
CA PHE A 131 2.19 -5.48 -9.54
C PHE A 131 2.31 -3.99 -9.88
N ALA A 132 2.19 -3.10 -8.90
CA ALA A 132 2.39 -1.66 -9.09
C ALA A 132 3.83 -1.35 -9.56
N TYR A 133 4.83 -2.06 -9.02
CA TYR A 133 6.21 -1.92 -9.48
C TYR A 133 6.40 -2.48 -10.90
N THR A 134 5.78 -3.60 -11.22
CA THR A 134 5.73 -4.13 -12.60
C THR A 134 5.16 -3.09 -13.56
N LEU A 135 4.05 -2.44 -13.23
CA LEU A 135 3.44 -1.38 -14.05
C LEU A 135 4.36 -0.18 -14.22
N TYR A 136 5.06 0.22 -13.16
CA TYR A 136 6.05 1.28 -13.25
C TYR A 136 7.10 0.99 -14.32
N LEU A 137 7.64 -0.24 -14.32
CA LEU A 137 8.64 -0.66 -15.31
C LEU A 137 8.06 -0.72 -16.73
N ILE A 138 6.83 -1.26 -16.88
CA ILE A 138 6.12 -1.31 -18.17
C ILE A 138 5.89 0.10 -18.72
N LEU A 139 5.36 1.02 -17.93
CA LEU A 139 5.06 2.39 -18.36
C LEU A 139 6.32 3.18 -18.74
N ARG A 140 7.43 2.92 -18.05
CA ARG A 140 8.72 3.52 -18.40
C ARG A 140 9.25 3.08 -19.76
N GLU A 141 9.06 1.80 -20.11
CA GLU A 141 9.51 1.24 -21.37
C GLU A 141 8.55 1.53 -22.54
N SER A 142 7.23 1.43 -22.30
CA SER A 142 6.20 1.57 -23.34
C SER A 142 6.03 3.00 -23.86
N LYS A 143 6.37 4.00 -23.04
CA LYS A 143 6.11 5.42 -23.32
C LYS A 143 4.62 5.73 -23.62
N GLU A 144 3.72 4.91 -23.12
CA GLU A 144 2.27 5.08 -23.26
C GLU A 144 1.79 6.41 -22.65
N VAL A 145 2.45 6.83 -21.57
CA VAL A 145 2.20 8.09 -20.88
C VAL A 145 3.50 8.87 -20.69
N SER A 146 3.40 10.16 -20.39
CA SER A 146 4.58 10.95 -20.04
C SER A 146 5.20 10.47 -18.71
N VAL A 147 6.50 10.69 -18.51
CA VAL A 147 7.21 10.30 -17.29
C VAL A 147 6.57 10.90 -16.03
N SER A 148 6.04 12.12 -16.13
CA SER A 148 5.35 12.81 -15.03
C SER A 148 4.02 12.15 -14.64
N GLU A 149 3.35 11.48 -15.58
CA GLU A 149 2.07 10.82 -15.35
C GLU A 149 2.20 9.39 -14.80
N ILE A 150 3.34 8.71 -15.02
CA ILE A 150 3.57 7.34 -14.53
C ILE A 150 3.19 7.21 -13.06
N LYS A 151 3.64 8.17 -12.25
CA LYS A 151 3.33 8.21 -10.81
C LYS A 151 1.83 8.13 -10.54
N HIS A 152 1.01 8.89 -11.26
CA HIS A 152 -0.45 8.91 -11.10
C HIS A 152 -1.06 7.53 -11.37
N TYR A 153 -0.68 6.88 -12.46
CA TYR A 153 -1.26 5.59 -12.84
C TYR A 153 -0.88 4.46 -11.89
N ILE A 154 0.37 4.40 -11.40
CA ILE A 154 0.78 3.37 -10.45
C ILE A 154 0.13 3.58 -9.07
N GLN A 155 0.00 4.81 -8.60
CA GLN A 155 -0.71 5.13 -7.37
C GLN A 155 -2.19 4.73 -7.46
N LYS A 156 -2.87 5.11 -8.53
CA LYS A 156 -4.27 4.78 -8.77
C LYS A 156 -4.48 3.28 -8.83
N TRP A 157 -3.61 2.55 -9.54
CA TRP A 157 -3.68 1.09 -9.63
C TRP A 157 -3.47 0.41 -8.28
N TYR A 158 -2.47 0.87 -7.52
CA TYR A 158 -2.21 0.34 -6.18
C TYR A 158 -3.40 0.55 -5.24
N LEU A 159 -3.92 1.78 -5.16
CA LEU A 159 -5.07 2.11 -4.34
C LEU A 159 -6.29 1.26 -4.69
N LEU A 160 -6.63 1.17 -5.98
CA LEU A 160 -7.72 0.34 -6.46
C LEU A 160 -7.53 -1.12 -6.09
N SER A 161 -6.31 -1.66 -6.26
CA SER A 161 -6.00 -3.05 -5.93
C SER A 161 -6.16 -3.35 -4.44
N VAL A 162 -5.78 -2.42 -3.57
CA VAL A 162 -5.91 -2.57 -2.12
C VAL A 162 -7.37 -2.46 -1.70
N LEU A 163 -8.09 -1.43 -2.15
CA LEU A 163 -9.48 -1.20 -1.80
C LEU A 163 -10.42 -2.34 -2.23
N THR A 164 -10.14 -2.95 -3.38
CA THR A 164 -10.98 -4.03 -3.94
C THR A 164 -10.48 -5.43 -3.58
N GLY A 165 -9.35 -5.57 -2.87
CA GLY A 165 -8.74 -6.86 -2.57
C GLY A 165 -8.33 -7.65 -3.81
N ARG A 166 -7.97 -6.97 -4.91
CA ARG A 166 -7.79 -7.54 -6.25
C ARG A 166 -6.83 -8.72 -6.31
N TYR A 167 -5.80 -8.73 -5.48
CA TYR A 167 -4.75 -9.75 -5.49
C TYR A 167 -4.72 -10.61 -4.22
N THR A 168 -5.84 -10.73 -3.49
CA THR A 168 -5.88 -11.44 -2.22
C THR A 168 -6.10 -12.95 -2.35
N SER A 169 -7.04 -13.39 -3.18
CA SER A 169 -7.45 -14.81 -3.24
C SER A 169 -6.65 -15.66 -4.24
N SER A 170 -6.33 -15.11 -5.40
CA SER A 170 -5.63 -15.82 -6.48
C SER A 170 -4.74 -14.85 -7.25
N PRO A 171 -3.65 -14.35 -6.65
CA PRO A 171 -2.85 -13.27 -7.22
C PRO A 171 -2.32 -13.59 -8.63
N GLU A 172 -1.75 -14.77 -8.86
CA GLU A 172 -1.21 -15.15 -10.17
C GLU A 172 -2.29 -15.13 -11.28
N SER A 173 -3.49 -15.58 -10.98
CA SER A 173 -4.60 -15.58 -11.94
C SER A 173 -5.10 -14.16 -12.24
N SER A 174 -5.13 -13.31 -11.22
CA SER A 174 -5.50 -11.89 -11.36
C SER A 174 -4.43 -11.13 -12.15
N PHE A 175 -3.16 -11.34 -11.83
CA PHE A 175 -2.03 -10.77 -12.61
C PHE A 175 -2.08 -11.18 -14.07
N TYR A 176 -2.35 -12.46 -14.34
CA TYR A 176 -2.47 -12.95 -15.72
C TYR A 176 -3.55 -12.20 -16.51
N LYS A 177 -4.73 -12.03 -15.91
CA LYS A 177 -5.83 -11.29 -16.55
C LYS A 177 -5.46 -9.83 -16.81
N ASP A 178 -4.81 -9.19 -15.83
CA ASP A 178 -4.42 -7.80 -15.94
C ASP A 178 -3.32 -7.59 -16.96
N LEU A 179 -2.26 -8.42 -16.94
CA LEU A 179 -1.18 -8.36 -17.92
C LEU A 179 -1.69 -8.62 -19.34
N LYS A 180 -2.61 -9.57 -19.51
CA LYS A 180 -3.25 -9.82 -20.81
C LYS A 180 -4.03 -8.59 -21.30
N SER A 181 -4.84 -7.98 -20.44
CA SER A 181 -5.59 -6.76 -20.79
C SER A 181 -4.65 -5.59 -21.10
N ILE A 182 -3.59 -5.42 -20.33
CA ILE A 182 -2.56 -4.40 -20.55
C ILE A 182 -1.86 -4.59 -21.89
N LYS A 183 -1.54 -5.84 -22.25
CA LYS A 183 -0.94 -6.15 -23.54
C LYS A 183 -1.88 -5.80 -24.72
N GLU A 184 -3.17 -6.01 -24.53
CA GLU A 184 -4.18 -5.79 -25.59
C GLU A 184 -4.59 -4.31 -25.71
N LYS A 185 -4.68 -3.58 -24.60
CA LYS A 185 -5.32 -2.26 -24.53
C LYS A 185 -4.45 -1.14 -23.95
N GLY A 186 -3.30 -1.48 -23.37
CA GLY A 186 -2.48 -0.58 -22.58
C GLY A 186 -2.91 -0.48 -21.12
N VAL A 187 -2.05 0.15 -20.33
CA VAL A 187 -2.25 0.33 -18.88
C VAL A 187 -3.42 1.27 -18.59
N VAL A 188 -3.47 2.40 -19.29
CA VAL A 188 -4.47 3.45 -19.06
C VAL A 188 -5.90 2.94 -19.30
N ALA A 189 -6.13 2.32 -20.46
CA ALA A 189 -7.44 1.80 -20.79
C ALA A 189 -7.86 0.62 -19.90
N THR A 190 -6.89 -0.23 -19.51
CA THR A 190 -7.15 -1.34 -18.58
C THR A 190 -7.54 -0.82 -17.20
N LEU A 191 -6.80 0.16 -16.67
CA LEU A 191 -7.11 0.77 -15.37
C LEU A 191 -8.50 1.39 -15.36
N GLN A 192 -8.84 2.16 -16.39
CA GLN A 192 -10.17 2.79 -16.51
C GLN A 192 -11.28 1.74 -16.53
N ALA A 193 -11.13 0.68 -17.32
CA ALA A 193 -12.12 -0.39 -17.38
C ALA A 193 -12.30 -1.13 -16.02
N ILE A 194 -11.21 -1.31 -15.26
CA ILE A 194 -11.29 -1.91 -13.91
C ILE A 194 -11.99 -0.96 -12.94
N GLU A 195 -11.66 0.32 -12.98
CA GLU A 195 -12.27 1.35 -12.13
C GLU A 195 -13.79 1.42 -12.37
N ASP A 196 -14.21 1.55 -13.62
CA ASP A 196 -15.63 1.62 -14.01
C ASP A 196 -16.40 0.36 -13.56
N ALA A 197 -15.76 -0.80 -13.63
CA ALA A 197 -16.38 -2.07 -13.23
C ALA A 197 -16.44 -2.30 -11.71
N THR A 198 -15.54 -1.71 -10.93
CA THR A 198 -15.38 -2.06 -9.51
C THR A 198 -15.76 -0.95 -8.55
N LEU A 199 -15.52 0.33 -8.87
CA LEU A 199 -15.78 1.46 -7.98
C LEU A 199 -17.16 2.08 -8.23
N SER A 200 -18.19 1.24 -8.21
CA SER A 200 -19.59 1.65 -8.36
C SER A 200 -20.13 2.40 -7.12
N GLU A 201 -21.30 3.00 -7.24
CA GLU A 201 -22.05 3.57 -6.09
C GLU A 201 -22.23 2.55 -4.96
N ALA A 202 -22.48 1.28 -5.28
CA ALA A 202 -22.62 0.22 -4.31
C ALA A 202 -21.30 -0.10 -3.59
N PHE A 203 -20.17 0.03 -4.29
CA PHE A 203 -18.86 -0.10 -3.65
C PHE A 203 -18.68 0.98 -2.57
N TRP A 204 -18.90 2.25 -2.91
CA TRP A 204 -18.67 3.36 -1.99
C TRP A 204 -19.64 3.38 -0.81
N ASN A 205 -20.94 3.16 -1.08
CA ASN A 205 -21.99 3.34 -0.07
C ASN A 205 -22.26 2.09 0.77
N VAL A 206 -21.84 0.90 0.33
CA VAL A 206 -22.12 -0.36 1.03
C VAL A 206 -20.84 -1.12 1.34
N GLN A 207 -20.08 -1.54 0.32
CA GLN A 207 -18.95 -2.44 0.51
C GLN A 207 -17.82 -1.78 1.31
N LEU A 208 -17.47 -0.53 1.00
CA LEU A 208 -16.45 0.23 1.72
C LEU A 208 -16.83 0.43 3.19
N VAL A 209 -18.09 0.76 3.47
CA VAL A 209 -18.62 0.92 4.81
C VAL A 209 -18.49 -0.39 5.59
N GLN A 210 -18.93 -1.50 5.03
CA GLN A 210 -18.80 -2.83 5.64
C GLN A 210 -17.34 -3.22 5.89
N ASN A 211 -16.42 -2.86 5.00
CA ASN A 211 -15.00 -3.12 5.19
C ASN A 211 -14.42 -2.36 6.39
N LEU A 212 -14.99 -1.23 6.78
CA LEU A 212 -14.58 -0.43 7.95
C LEU A 212 -15.19 -0.93 9.28
N GLU A 213 -16.15 -1.85 9.27
CA GLU A 213 -16.64 -2.54 10.46
C GLU A 213 -15.64 -3.53 11.06
N SER A 214 -14.41 -3.54 10.56
CA SER A 214 -13.31 -4.37 11.04
C SER A 214 -12.71 -3.84 12.35
N THR A 215 -12.31 -4.78 13.22
CA THR A 215 -11.56 -4.47 14.45
C THR A 215 -10.05 -4.35 14.21
N SER A 216 -9.59 -4.67 13.03
CA SER A 216 -8.17 -4.76 12.70
C SER A 216 -7.58 -3.42 12.25
N THR A 217 -6.58 -2.92 12.96
CA THR A 217 -5.82 -1.73 12.55
C THR A 217 -4.96 -1.96 11.30
N ILE A 218 -4.76 -3.22 10.91
CA ILE A 218 -4.09 -3.60 9.66
C ILE A 218 -5.09 -3.87 8.52
N ASN A 219 -6.35 -3.46 8.66
CA ASN A 219 -7.34 -3.55 7.60
C ASN A 219 -6.91 -2.69 6.40
N PRO A 220 -6.88 -3.23 5.17
CA PRO A 220 -6.41 -2.50 3.99
C PRO A 220 -7.16 -1.20 3.72
N THR A 221 -8.49 -1.19 3.91
CA THR A 221 -9.32 0.02 3.74
C THR A 221 -8.96 1.10 4.75
N TYR A 222 -8.76 0.73 6.03
CA TYR A 222 -8.32 1.65 7.06
C TYR A 222 -6.92 2.22 6.78
N GLN A 223 -6.03 1.42 6.24
CA GLN A 223 -4.69 1.90 5.87
C GLN A 223 -4.71 2.84 4.68
N VAL A 224 -5.60 2.64 3.71
CA VAL A 224 -5.83 3.61 2.63
C VAL A 224 -6.37 4.93 3.20
N TYR A 225 -7.28 4.88 4.19
CA TYR A 225 -7.75 6.08 4.89
C TYR A 225 -6.60 6.83 5.56
N LEU A 226 -5.73 6.14 6.30
CA LEU A 226 -4.55 6.77 6.92
C LEU A 226 -3.58 7.35 5.88
N ALA A 227 -3.34 6.64 4.78
CA ALA A 227 -2.53 7.15 3.68
C ALA A 227 -3.16 8.41 3.04
N ALA A 228 -4.48 8.48 2.92
CA ALA A 228 -5.19 9.65 2.45
C ALA A 228 -5.00 10.85 3.40
N GLN A 229 -5.10 10.65 4.72
CA GLN A 229 -4.83 11.71 5.69
C GLN A 229 -3.39 12.24 5.58
N VAL A 230 -2.41 11.36 5.38
CA VAL A 230 -1.02 11.77 5.12
C VAL A 230 -0.90 12.53 3.79
N TYR A 231 -1.55 12.04 2.74
CA TYR A 231 -1.53 12.68 1.41
C TYR A 231 -2.08 14.10 1.44
N PHE A 232 -3.19 14.31 2.18
CA PHE A 232 -3.82 15.63 2.36
C PHE A 232 -3.14 16.49 3.44
N ASN A 233 -2.08 15.99 4.07
CA ASN A 233 -1.34 16.67 5.14
C ASN A 233 -2.27 17.07 6.30
N GLU A 234 -3.13 16.14 6.73
CA GLU A 234 -4.10 16.37 7.79
C GLU A 234 -3.46 16.35 9.18
N THR A 235 -4.04 17.12 10.09
CA THR A 235 -3.62 17.15 11.50
C THR A 235 -4.39 16.10 12.32
N SER A 236 -3.77 15.66 13.41
CA SER A 236 -4.43 14.75 14.35
C SER A 236 -5.64 15.41 14.99
N LEU A 237 -6.58 14.59 15.43
CA LEU A 237 -7.83 15.09 16.02
C LEU A 237 -7.55 16.03 17.20
N LEU A 238 -8.21 17.18 17.20
CA LEU A 238 -8.10 18.26 18.21
C LEU A 238 -6.69 18.88 18.34
N SER A 239 -5.82 18.67 17.37
CA SER A 239 -4.51 19.31 17.28
C SER A 239 -4.43 20.30 16.10
N ASN A 240 -3.80 21.45 16.33
CA ASN A 240 -3.61 22.46 15.30
C ASN A 240 -2.25 22.35 14.58
N ASN A 241 -1.30 21.56 15.08
CA ASN A 241 0.10 21.55 14.61
C ASN A 241 0.73 20.15 14.52
N ILE A 242 0.11 19.10 15.01
CA ILE A 242 0.65 17.74 14.94
C ILE A 242 -0.04 17.01 13.80
N GLY A 243 0.72 16.66 12.75
CA GLY A 243 0.21 15.95 11.60
C GLY A 243 0.07 14.44 11.85
N ILE A 244 -0.83 13.81 11.13
CA ILE A 244 -0.98 12.34 11.11
C ILE A 244 0.34 11.67 10.69
N LYS A 245 1.06 12.30 9.74
CA LYS A 245 2.36 11.81 9.27
C LYS A 245 3.35 11.67 10.43
N GLU A 246 3.51 12.71 11.24
CA GLU A 246 4.44 12.72 12.37
C GLU A 246 4.09 11.62 13.38
N LEU A 247 2.80 11.43 13.68
CA LEU A 247 2.37 10.39 14.59
C LEU A 247 2.65 8.98 14.06
N ILE A 248 2.47 8.74 12.77
CA ILE A 248 2.79 7.46 12.14
C ILE A 248 4.30 7.20 12.16
N ASP A 249 5.12 8.19 11.80
CA ASP A 249 6.58 8.11 11.77
C ASP A 249 7.17 7.87 13.18
N LEU A 250 6.61 8.52 14.20
CA LEU A 250 7.00 8.33 15.59
C LEU A 250 6.45 7.03 16.22
N GLY A 251 5.67 6.26 15.47
CA GLY A 251 5.05 5.05 15.97
C GLY A 251 3.94 5.30 16.98
N GLY A 252 3.21 6.42 16.83
CA GLY A 252 2.06 6.76 17.65
C GLY A 252 0.98 5.68 17.64
N ASP A 253 0.21 5.61 18.70
CA ASP A 253 -0.86 4.64 18.88
C ASP A 253 -2.19 5.14 18.30
N VAL A 254 -3.01 4.20 17.89
CA VAL A 254 -4.41 4.44 17.50
C VAL A 254 -5.27 4.52 18.77
N HIS A 255 -6.05 5.55 18.86
CA HIS A 255 -6.98 5.81 19.96
C HIS A 255 -8.43 5.64 19.51
N HIS A 256 -9.37 5.77 20.44
CA HIS A 256 -10.80 5.64 20.19
C HIS A 256 -11.49 7.00 20.28
N ILE A 257 -12.30 7.35 19.27
CA ILE A 257 -13.14 8.56 19.29
C ILE A 257 -14.14 8.47 20.45
N PHE A 258 -14.85 7.33 20.53
CA PHE A 258 -15.62 6.96 21.70
C PHE A 258 -14.71 6.18 22.66
N PRO A 259 -14.28 6.75 23.79
CA PRO A 259 -13.26 6.14 24.64
C PRO A 259 -13.65 4.73 25.09
N LYS A 260 -12.69 3.82 24.99
CA LYS A 260 -12.89 2.39 25.30
C LYS A 260 -13.48 2.16 26.69
N GLN A 261 -13.04 2.93 27.69
CA GLN A 261 -13.55 2.78 29.05
C GLN A 261 -15.01 3.25 29.16
N TYR A 262 -15.35 4.34 28.49
CA TYR A 262 -16.70 4.81 28.38
C TYR A 262 -17.64 3.75 27.79
N LEU A 263 -17.28 3.20 26.60
CA LEU A 263 -18.12 2.20 25.94
C LEU A 263 -18.26 0.89 26.74
N LYS A 264 -17.24 0.50 27.50
CA LYS A 264 -17.31 -0.64 28.42
C LYS A 264 -18.30 -0.38 29.56
N GLU A 265 -18.32 0.83 30.12
CA GLU A 265 -19.24 1.24 31.15
C GLU A 265 -20.70 1.25 30.62
N GLN A 266 -20.90 1.44 29.32
CA GLN A 266 -22.18 1.28 28.62
C GLN A 266 -22.55 -0.18 28.27
N GLY A 267 -21.67 -1.15 28.60
CA GLY A 267 -21.95 -2.58 28.40
C GLY A 267 -21.56 -3.11 27.03
N LEU A 268 -20.82 -2.33 26.21
CA LEU A 268 -20.38 -2.80 24.90
C LEU A 268 -19.21 -3.80 25.02
N GLU A 269 -19.22 -4.82 24.15
CA GLU A 269 -18.17 -5.81 24.07
C GLU A 269 -16.99 -5.35 23.17
N LYS A 270 -15.87 -6.09 23.25
CA LYS A 270 -14.62 -5.75 22.56
C LYS A 270 -14.78 -5.59 21.05
N ASN A 271 -15.59 -6.42 20.41
CA ASN A 271 -15.86 -6.37 18.98
C ASN A 271 -16.75 -5.19 18.56
N GLN A 272 -17.52 -4.63 19.50
CA GLN A 272 -18.41 -3.51 19.25
C GLN A 272 -17.68 -2.17 19.36
N TYR A 273 -16.77 -2.00 20.33
CA TYR A 273 -16.04 -0.74 20.48
C TYR A 273 -14.72 -0.67 19.70
N ASN A 274 -14.11 -1.82 19.37
CA ASN A 274 -12.93 -1.86 18.51
C ASN A 274 -13.38 -1.96 17.05
N GLN A 275 -13.61 -0.85 16.40
CA GLN A 275 -13.94 -0.77 14.98
C GLN A 275 -13.12 0.33 14.32
N ASN A 276 -12.78 0.16 13.05
CA ASN A 276 -11.99 1.16 12.32
C ASN A 276 -12.68 2.53 12.29
N ALA A 277 -14.02 2.57 12.23
CA ALA A 277 -14.80 3.80 12.31
C ALA A 277 -14.67 4.54 13.65
N ASN A 278 -14.23 3.84 14.72
CA ASN A 278 -13.97 4.43 16.04
C ASN A 278 -12.49 4.72 16.29
N TYR A 279 -11.63 4.48 15.32
CA TYR A 279 -10.19 4.68 15.47
C TYR A 279 -9.74 6.04 14.94
N VAL A 280 -8.85 6.69 15.69
CA VAL A 280 -8.27 7.99 15.35
C VAL A 280 -6.85 8.08 15.85
N TYR A 281 -6.01 8.85 15.17
CA TYR A 281 -4.72 9.26 15.71
C TYR A 281 -4.87 10.50 16.57
N LEU A 282 -4.43 10.38 17.83
CA LEU A 282 -4.35 11.46 18.80
C LEU A 282 -2.93 11.59 19.32
N ASP A 283 -2.49 12.79 19.63
CA ASP A 283 -1.31 12.93 20.46
C ASP A 283 -1.62 12.50 21.91
N ARG A 284 -0.58 12.10 22.61
CA ARG A 284 -0.71 11.58 23.97
C ARG A 284 -1.34 12.56 24.96
N PRO A 285 -0.96 13.86 24.99
CA PRO A 285 -1.59 14.84 25.87
C PRO A 285 -3.09 15.00 25.63
N VAL A 286 -3.53 15.00 24.36
CA VAL A 286 -4.96 15.07 24.02
C VAL A 286 -5.69 13.84 24.51
N ASN A 287 -5.14 12.65 24.27
CA ASN A 287 -5.73 11.40 24.71
C ASN A 287 -5.86 11.32 26.25
N GLU A 288 -4.83 11.76 26.99
CA GLU A 288 -4.84 11.82 28.45
C GLU A 288 -5.88 12.82 28.97
N SER A 289 -6.08 13.94 28.26
CA SER A 289 -7.10 14.96 28.62
C SER A 289 -8.52 14.47 28.38
N ILE A 290 -8.75 13.70 27.32
CA ILE A 290 -10.05 13.08 27.04
C ILE A 290 -10.37 12.01 28.09
N GLY A 291 -9.42 11.14 28.40
CA GLY A 291 -9.59 10.06 29.38
C GLY A 291 -10.79 9.16 29.06
N LYS A 292 -11.83 9.23 29.88
CA LYS A 292 -13.07 8.46 29.69
C LYS A 292 -14.31 9.33 29.40
N LEU A 293 -14.12 10.60 29.11
CA LEU A 293 -15.22 11.51 28.80
C LEU A 293 -15.99 11.06 27.58
N PRO A 294 -17.31 11.05 27.56
CA PRO A 294 -18.09 10.75 26.36
C PRO A 294 -17.87 11.82 25.29
N PRO A 295 -18.02 11.48 23.99
CA PRO A 295 -17.71 12.38 22.86
C PRO A 295 -18.42 13.74 22.99
N TYR A 296 -19.72 13.76 23.33
CA TYR A 296 -20.45 15.01 23.45
C TYR A 296 -19.86 15.97 24.51
N GLU A 297 -19.26 15.44 25.59
CA GLU A 297 -18.62 16.26 26.62
C GLU A 297 -17.29 16.83 26.14
N TYR A 298 -16.34 15.99 25.69
CA TYR A 298 -15.03 16.49 25.37
C TYR A 298 -15.04 17.33 24.08
N PHE A 299 -15.87 17.03 23.09
CA PHE A 299 -16.06 17.91 21.94
C PHE A 299 -16.75 19.23 22.29
N SER A 300 -17.70 19.21 23.26
CA SER A 300 -18.29 20.47 23.78
C SER A 300 -17.27 21.33 24.50
N ILE A 301 -16.33 20.75 25.25
CA ILE A 301 -15.20 21.48 25.83
C ILE A 301 -14.33 22.07 24.75
N ALA A 302 -13.94 21.26 23.74
CA ALA A 302 -13.14 21.72 22.58
C ALA A 302 -13.82 22.84 21.79
N LYS A 303 -15.14 22.83 21.69
CA LYS A 303 -15.92 23.92 21.08
C LYS A 303 -15.95 25.20 21.94
N ARG A 304 -16.19 25.08 23.27
CA ARG A 304 -16.22 26.22 24.18
C ARG A 304 -14.87 26.94 24.25
N GLN A 305 -13.74 26.21 24.27
CA GLN A 305 -12.40 26.82 24.29
C GLN A 305 -12.09 27.69 23.07
N CYS A 306 -12.89 27.59 22.01
CA CYS A 306 -12.75 28.49 20.85
C CYS A 306 -13.34 29.88 21.08
N SER A 307 -14.14 30.07 22.13
CA SER A 307 -14.83 31.35 22.41
C SER A 307 -14.60 31.88 23.82
N GLU A 308 -14.17 31.02 24.76
CA GLU A 308 -14.01 31.37 26.16
C GLU A 308 -12.82 30.63 26.80
N ASP A 309 -12.27 31.16 27.89
CA ASP A 309 -11.25 30.48 28.67
C ASP A 309 -11.83 29.28 29.41
N VAL A 310 -11.21 28.11 29.16
CA VAL A 310 -11.62 26.84 29.82
C VAL A 310 -10.49 26.38 30.73
N THR A 311 -10.86 26.02 31.97
CA THR A 311 -9.89 25.60 32.99
C THR A 311 -9.07 24.37 32.60
N LYS A 312 -9.67 23.45 31.82
CA LYS A 312 -9.04 22.24 31.30
C LYS A 312 -9.33 22.10 29.79
N PRO A 313 -8.51 22.73 28.92
CA PRO A 313 -8.72 22.61 27.50
C PRO A 313 -8.43 21.19 27.00
N ILE A 314 -9.11 20.78 25.95
CA ILE A 314 -8.88 19.51 25.26
C ILE A 314 -8.28 19.80 23.88
N GLY A 315 -7.03 19.41 23.70
CA GLY A 315 -6.29 19.71 22.50
C GLY A 315 -5.79 21.17 22.43
N SER A 316 -5.34 21.57 21.26
CA SER A 316 -4.68 22.85 21.03
C SER A 316 -5.46 23.82 20.13
N ILE A 317 -6.67 23.43 19.69
CA ILE A 317 -7.48 24.25 18.79
C ILE A 317 -8.30 25.25 19.60
N ASN A 318 -8.11 26.55 19.32
CA ASN A 318 -8.77 27.66 20.00
C ASN A 318 -9.55 28.57 19.02
N ASN A 319 -9.85 28.10 17.85
CA ASN A 319 -10.60 28.80 16.80
C ASN A 319 -11.66 27.87 16.22
N ILE A 320 -12.89 28.37 16.07
CA ILE A 320 -14.01 27.53 15.64
C ILE A 320 -13.86 27.01 14.19
N ASP A 321 -13.38 27.85 13.29
CA ASP A 321 -13.19 27.46 11.87
C ASP A 321 -12.12 26.37 11.76
N LEU A 322 -11.05 26.46 12.57
CA LEU A 322 -10.02 25.42 12.66
C LEU A 322 -10.57 24.12 13.26
N LEU A 323 -11.44 24.21 14.27
CA LEU A 323 -12.08 23.05 14.86
C LEU A 323 -12.98 22.34 13.84
N GLU A 324 -13.85 23.05 13.15
CA GLU A 324 -14.73 22.49 12.14
C GLU A 324 -13.94 21.82 11.01
N ARG A 325 -12.87 22.46 10.57
CA ARG A 325 -11.95 21.91 9.58
C ARG A 325 -11.25 20.64 10.08
N ASN A 326 -10.75 20.64 11.32
CA ASN A 326 -10.08 19.48 11.92
C ASN A 326 -11.05 18.30 12.10
N LEU A 327 -12.29 18.55 12.50
CA LEU A 327 -13.33 17.53 12.57
C LEU A 327 -13.61 16.92 11.19
N ALA A 328 -13.78 17.76 10.16
CA ALA A 328 -14.00 17.30 8.78
C ALA A 328 -12.82 16.45 8.27
N MET A 329 -11.57 16.87 8.50
CA MET A 329 -10.36 16.15 8.14
C MET A 329 -10.28 14.76 8.78
N ASN A 330 -10.76 14.65 10.04
CA ASN A 330 -10.79 13.38 10.77
C ASN A 330 -12.12 12.62 10.58
N CYS A 331 -12.93 12.99 9.57
CA CYS A 331 -14.22 12.37 9.26
C CYS A 331 -15.21 12.35 10.44
N ILE A 332 -15.12 13.33 11.34
CA ILE A 332 -16.01 13.44 12.48
C ILE A 332 -17.28 14.18 12.05
N PRO A 333 -18.48 13.57 12.20
CA PRO A 333 -19.71 14.21 11.80
C PRO A 333 -20.09 15.37 12.74
N ASN A 334 -20.82 16.37 12.21
CA ASN A 334 -21.25 17.53 13.01
C ASN A 334 -22.20 17.17 14.17
N ASP A 335 -22.87 16.03 14.08
CA ASP A 335 -23.75 15.56 15.15
C ASP A 335 -23.00 14.99 16.37
N ILE A 336 -21.66 14.88 16.31
CA ILE A 336 -20.82 14.35 17.39
C ILE A 336 -21.04 15.06 18.72
N PHE A 337 -21.41 16.34 18.70
CA PHE A 337 -21.73 17.13 19.89
C PHE A 337 -23.00 16.69 20.61
N LYS A 338 -23.77 15.75 20.05
CA LYS A 338 -25.03 15.21 20.58
C LYS A 338 -24.99 13.70 20.78
N MET A 339 -23.85 13.07 20.40
CA MET A 339 -23.68 11.61 20.47
C MET A 339 -23.11 11.20 21.82
N ASP A 340 -23.81 10.26 22.47
CA ASP A 340 -23.44 9.61 23.72
C ASP A 340 -22.71 8.29 23.47
#